data_6953698656869f39ab48d572c49f5497
#
_entry.id   6953698656869f39ab48d572c49f5497
#
_cell.length_a   1.000
_cell.length_b   1.000
_cell.length_c   1.000
_cell.angle_alpha   90.00
_cell.angle_beta   90.00
_cell.angle_gamma   90.00
#
_symmetry.space_group_name_H-M   'P 1'
#
loop_
_entity.id
_entity.type
_entity.pdbx_description
1 polymer ?
#
loop_
_entity_poly.entity_id
_entity_poly.type
_entity_poly.pdbx_seq_one_letter_code
_entity_poly.pdbx_strand_id
1 'polypeptide(L)'
;MAVTSMANSSILNFNKYNVVSAVSFVPPFLPVAGYVAGGDTGSAVATVDKFLCTTDARSTLATGLSSARYGAAGFASRENGYAAGGLGDSNVATVDKFLFTTDARSTLATGLSSARRRSAGFASAENGYVAGGFTGSAVATVDKFLFTTDARSTLATGLSSARRDSAGFASSENGYAAGGYAGSYVATVDKFLFTTDARSTLATGLSSARRLAAEFAG
;
A
#
# COMPACT_ATOMS: atom_id res chain seq x y z
N MET A 1 -1.08 -38.43 22.77
CA MET A 1 -2.31 -38.89 22.07
C MET A 1 -3.49 -37.94 22.32
N ALA A 2 -3.31 -36.69 22.23
CA ALA A 2 -4.42 -35.78 22.59
C ALA A 2 -4.76 -34.77 21.49
N VAL A 3 -3.82 -34.32 20.72
CA VAL A 3 -4.04 -33.23 19.78
C VAL A 3 -4.79 -33.67 18.51
N THR A 4 -4.54 -34.89 18.04
CA THR A 4 -5.21 -35.46 16.87
C THR A 4 -6.68 -35.81 17.15
N SER A 5 -7.04 -36.19 18.35
CA SER A 5 -8.42 -36.51 18.70
C SER A 5 -9.28 -35.27 18.89
N MET A 6 -8.70 -34.16 19.36
CA MET A 6 -9.40 -32.86 19.46
C MET A 6 -9.66 -32.25 18.11
N ALA A 7 -8.70 -32.33 17.20
CA ALA A 7 -8.90 -31.85 15.81
C ALA A 7 -10.00 -32.65 15.10
N ASN A 8 -10.02 -33.96 15.26
CA ASN A 8 -11.07 -34.81 14.70
C ASN A 8 -12.44 -34.57 15.34
N SER A 9 -12.50 -34.33 16.65
CA SER A 9 -13.77 -34.05 17.32
C SER A 9 -14.36 -32.69 16.89
N SER A 10 -13.50 -31.71 16.60
CA SER A 10 -13.93 -30.41 16.09
C SER A 10 -14.48 -30.52 14.67
N ILE A 11 -13.83 -31.32 13.83
CA ILE A 11 -14.29 -31.58 12.44
C ILE A 11 -15.61 -32.37 12.45
N LEU A 12 -15.76 -33.38 13.32
CA LEU A 12 -16.98 -34.15 13.44
C LEU A 12 -18.17 -33.33 13.99
N ASN A 13 -17.92 -32.39 14.87
CA ASN A 13 -18.95 -31.46 15.34
C ASN A 13 -19.37 -30.47 14.28
N PHE A 14 -18.48 -30.03 13.39
CA PHE A 14 -18.80 -29.20 12.25
C PHE A 14 -19.78 -29.88 11.28
N ASN A 15 -19.55 -31.17 11.00
CA ASN A 15 -20.45 -31.95 10.17
C ASN A 15 -21.83 -32.21 10.80
N LYS A 16 -21.89 -32.27 12.13
CA LYS A 16 -23.13 -32.49 12.89
C LYS A 16 -24.13 -31.34 12.78
N TYR A 17 -23.64 -30.12 12.50
CA TYR A 17 -24.48 -28.92 12.30
C TYR A 17 -24.76 -28.61 10.85
N ASN A 18 -24.52 -29.56 9.93
CA ASN A 18 -24.83 -29.39 8.50
C ASN A 18 -24.20 -28.11 7.90
N VAL A 19 -23.01 -27.76 8.36
CA VAL A 19 -22.23 -26.69 7.73
C VAL A 19 -21.64 -27.23 6.44
N VAL A 20 -22.36 -27.03 5.37
CA VAL A 20 -22.12 -27.57 4.03
C VAL A 20 -20.97 -26.85 3.30
N SER A 21 -20.36 -25.90 3.94
CA SER A 21 -19.12 -25.31 3.46
C SER A 21 -18.05 -25.65 4.46
N ALA A 22 -17.05 -26.41 4.03
CA ALA A 22 -15.73 -26.21 4.58
C ALA A 22 -15.46 -24.70 4.39
N VAL A 23 -15.70 -23.90 5.41
CA VAL A 23 -15.07 -22.60 5.49
C VAL A 23 -13.60 -22.95 5.50
N SER A 24 -13.01 -22.97 4.33
CA SER A 24 -11.57 -22.89 4.22
C SER A 24 -11.26 -21.64 5.04
N PHE A 25 -10.80 -21.85 6.27
CA PHE A 25 -10.14 -20.80 7.01
C PHE A 25 -8.89 -20.51 6.19
N VAL A 26 -9.05 -19.62 5.23
CA VAL A 26 -7.92 -18.94 4.63
C VAL A 26 -7.41 -18.07 5.77
N PRO A 27 -6.28 -18.43 6.40
CA PRO A 27 -5.69 -17.55 7.39
C PRO A 27 -5.59 -16.16 6.76
N PRO A 28 -5.65 -15.07 7.54
CA PRO A 28 -5.43 -13.74 7.01
C PRO A 28 -4.20 -13.83 6.13
N PHE A 29 -4.34 -13.44 4.85
CA PHE A 29 -3.33 -13.65 3.83
C PHE A 29 -2.01 -13.05 4.31
N LEU A 30 -1.13 -13.90 4.83
CA LEU A 30 0.24 -13.51 5.11
C LEU A 30 0.94 -13.46 3.75
N PRO A 31 1.53 -12.34 3.38
CA PRO A 31 2.23 -12.24 2.11
C PRO A 31 3.34 -13.28 2.08
N VAL A 32 3.38 -14.08 1.02
CA VAL A 32 4.45 -15.08 0.82
C VAL A 32 5.76 -14.41 0.39
N ALA A 33 5.71 -13.16 -0.02
CA ALA A 33 6.88 -12.36 -0.40
C ALA A 33 6.66 -10.87 -0.14
N GLY A 34 7.75 -10.18 0.21
CA GLY A 34 7.85 -8.72 0.22
C GLY A 34 8.61 -8.21 -1.02
N TYR A 35 8.30 -7.00 -1.45
CA TYR A 35 8.95 -6.36 -2.61
C TYR A 35 9.48 -4.99 -2.24
N VAL A 36 10.70 -4.70 -2.68
CA VAL A 36 11.34 -3.39 -2.55
C VAL A 36 11.66 -2.87 -3.95
N ALA A 37 11.01 -1.79 -4.34
CA ALA A 37 11.04 -1.29 -5.71
C ALA A 37 11.63 0.11 -5.82
N GLY A 38 12.60 0.27 -6.71
CA GLY A 38 13.31 1.53 -6.91
C GLY A 38 14.17 1.92 -5.72
N GLY A 39 14.44 3.21 -5.60
CA GLY A 39 15.24 3.75 -4.51
C GLY A 39 16.38 4.62 -5.02
N ASP A 40 17.25 5.05 -4.09
CA ASP A 40 18.39 5.92 -4.34
C ASP A 40 19.67 5.26 -3.80
N THR A 41 20.65 5.08 -4.66
CA THR A 41 21.99 4.55 -4.32
C THR A 41 23.10 5.58 -4.56
N GLY A 42 22.77 6.86 -4.56
CA GLY A 42 23.54 7.97 -5.11
C GLY A 42 22.97 8.41 -6.46
N SER A 43 22.17 7.56 -7.08
CA SER A 43 21.31 7.83 -8.23
C SER A 43 20.04 6.98 -8.14
N ALA A 44 18.97 7.43 -8.79
CA ALA A 44 17.73 6.67 -8.84
C ALA A 44 17.95 5.30 -9.52
N VAL A 45 17.31 4.25 -9.00
CA VAL A 45 17.39 2.89 -9.59
C VAL A 45 16.01 2.37 -9.95
N ALA A 46 15.96 1.44 -10.92
CA ALA A 46 14.72 0.77 -11.33
C ALA A 46 14.60 -0.66 -10.74
N THR A 47 15.59 -1.11 -10.01
CA THR A 47 15.69 -2.46 -9.44
C THR A 47 14.48 -2.77 -8.56
N VAL A 48 14.00 -4.01 -8.64
CA VAL A 48 12.99 -4.55 -7.72
C VAL A 48 13.53 -5.82 -7.10
N ASP A 49 13.67 -5.83 -5.79
CA ASP A 49 14.04 -6.99 -5.02
C ASP A 49 12.81 -7.64 -4.39
N LYS A 50 12.77 -8.96 -4.47
CA LYS A 50 11.73 -9.82 -3.87
C LYS A 50 12.36 -10.64 -2.75
N PHE A 51 11.70 -10.68 -1.61
CA PHE A 51 12.06 -11.47 -0.44
C PHE A 51 10.98 -12.50 -0.16
N LEU A 52 11.33 -13.78 -0.19
CA LEU A 52 10.39 -14.85 0.17
C LEU A 52 10.29 -14.94 1.69
N CYS A 53 9.11 -14.66 2.26
CA CYS A 53 8.90 -14.69 3.70
C CYS A 53 8.99 -16.11 4.31
N THR A 54 8.98 -17.16 3.49
CA THR A 54 9.10 -18.55 3.93
C THR A 54 10.54 -19.02 4.10
N THR A 55 11.50 -18.38 3.44
CA THR A 55 12.91 -18.82 3.39
C THR A 55 13.88 -17.67 3.60
N ASP A 56 13.39 -16.43 3.72
CA ASP A 56 14.17 -15.19 3.77
C ASP A 56 15.09 -14.99 2.53
N ALA A 57 14.85 -15.76 1.46
CA ALA A 57 15.63 -15.67 0.25
C ALA A 57 15.29 -14.40 -0.53
N ARG A 58 16.36 -13.66 -0.92
CA ARG A 58 16.24 -12.51 -1.82
C ARG A 58 16.50 -12.92 -3.26
N SER A 59 15.71 -12.38 -4.17
CA SER A 59 15.98 -12.38 -5.61
C SER A 59 15.73 -11.00 -6.18
N THR A 60 16.41 -10.65 -7.27
CA THR A 60 16.15 -9.42 -8.02
C THR A 60 15.33 -9.80 -9.24
N LEU A 61 14.23 -9.09 -9.47
CA LEU A 61 13.37 -9.36 -10.61
C LEU A 61 14.08 -9.04 -11.93
N ALA A 62 13.86 -9.86 -12.94
CA ALA A 62 14.39 -9.62 -14.29
C ALA A 62 13.84 -8.31 -14.89
N THR A 63 12.62 -7.93 -14.52
CA THR A 63 11.98 -6.68 -14.95
C THR A 63 11.78 -5.76 -13.76
N GLY A 64 12.50 -4.65 -13.73
CA GLY A 64 12.39 -3.60 -12.72
C GLY A 64 11.23 -2.63 -12.98
N LEU A 65 11.27 -1.46 -12.36
CA LEU A 65 10.37 -0.34 -12.65
C LEU A 65 10.51 0.12 -14.11
N SER A 66 9.47 0.74 -14.66
CA SER A 66 9.49 1.30 -16.03
C SER A 66 10.52 2.41 -16.22
N SER A 67 10.90 3.08 -15.15
CA SER A 67 12.00 4.05 -15.10
C SER A 67 12.64 4.04 -13.71
N ALA A 68 13.93 4.34 -13.64
CA ALA A 68 14.64 4.53 -12.39
C ALA A 68 14.05 5.69 -11.60
N ARG A 69 13.68 5.45 -10.32
CA ARG A 69 13.06 6.47 -9.46
C ARG A 69 13.07 6.09 -7.98
N TYR A 70 13.01 7.11 -7.14
CA TYR A 70 12.89 6.97 -5.69
C TYR A 70 11.70 7.77 -5.14
N GLY A 71 11.32 7.50 -3.88
CA GLY A 71 10.20 8.19 -3.24
C GLY A 71 8.84 7.91 -3.89
N ALA A 72 8.69 6.76 -4.54
CA ALA A 72 7.41 6.23 -4.98
C ALA A 72 6.57 5.79 -3.78
N ALA A 73 5.25 5.83 -3.90
CA ALA A 73 4.34 5.23 -2.94
C ALA A 73 4.08 3.76 -3.31
N GLY A 74 4.14 2.86 -2.32
CA GLY A 74 3.81 1.45 -2.47
C GLY A 74 2.44 1.13 -1.93
N PHE A 75 1.67 0.30 -2.61
CA PHE A 75 0.45 -0.34 -2.11
C PHE A 75 0.23 -1.67 -2.83
N ALA A 76 -0.64 -2.51 -2.30
CA ALA A 76 -0.86 -3.84 -2.86
C ALA A 76 -2.32 -4.28 -2.78
N SER A 77 -2.74 -5.09 -3.76
CA SER A 77 -3.90 -5.96 -3.70
C SER A 77 -3.47 -7.37 -3.27
N ARG A 78 -4.40 -8.32 -3.29
CA ARG A 78 -4.08 -9.76 -3.09
C ARG A 78 -3.16 -10.32 -4.19
N GLU A 79 -3.27 -9.80 -5.40
CA GLU A 79 -2.63 -10.37 -6.60
C GLU A 79 -1.49 -9.51 -7.13
N ASN A 80 -1.47 -8.24 -6.81
CA ASN A 80 -0.57 -7.29 -7.43
C ASN A 80 0.04 -6.31 -6.43
N GLY A 81 1.32 -5.97 -6.62
CA GLY A 81 1.99 -4.85 -6.00
C GLY A 81 2.04 -3.64 -6.95
N TYR A 82 2.00 -2.45 -6.40
CA TYR A 82 2.02 -1.21 -7.17
C TYR A 82 3.09 -0.25 -6.65
N ALA A 83 3.80 0.39 -7.56
CA ALA A 83 4.74 1.48 -7.28
C ALA A 83 4.29 2.73 -8.05
N ALA A 84 3.83 3.75 -7.32
CA ALA A 84 3.17 4.93 -7.88
C ALA A 84 3.98 6.21 -7.69
N GLY A 85 4.15 6.98 -8.77
CA GLY A 85 4.90 8.22 -8.75
C GLY A 85 6.38 8.02 -8.49
N GLY A 86 7.00 9.00 -7.87
CA GLY A 86 8.43 9.02 -7.56
C GLY A 86 9.19 10.10 -8.32
N LEU A 87 10.50 10.14 -8.11
CA LEU A 87 11.45 11.05 -8.77
C LEU A 87 12.52 10.25 -9.51
N GLY A 88 12.59 10.43 -10.83
CA GLY A 88 13.76 10.15 -11.66
C GLY A 88 14.47 11.47 -11.96
N ASP A 89 14.60 11.84 -13.24
CA ASP A 89 15.06 13.18 -13.64
C ASP A 89 14.05 14.26 -13.25
N SER A 90 12.78 13.91 -13.22
CA SER A 90 11.67 14.74 -12.75
C SER A 90 10.65 13.89 -11.99
N ASN A 91 9.69 14.54 -11.28
CA ASN A 91 8.56 13.82 -10.72
C ASN A 91 7.79 13.10 -11.82
N VAL A 92 7.32 11.87 -11.55
CA VAL A 92 6.52 11.10 -12.49
C VAL A 92 5.13 10.81 -11.95
N ALA A 93 4.16 10.62 -12.85
CA ALA A 93 2.81 10.16 -12.51
C ALA A 93 2.63 8.64 -12.74
N THR A 94 3.63 7.99 -13.27
CA THR A 94 3.62 6.57 -13.65
C THR A 94 3.29 5.67 -12.47
N VAL A 95 2.46 4.66 -12.72
CA VAL A 95 2.16 3.58 -11.77
C VAL A 95 2.56 2.25 -12.43
N ASP A 96 3.55 1.59 -11.87
CA ASP A 96 3.93 0.23 -12.25
C ASP A 96 3.21 -0.78 -11.38
N LYS A 97 2.70 -1.84 -12.00
CA LYS A 97 1.97 -2.94 -11.40
C LYS A 97 2.74 -4.24 -11.61
N PHE A 98 2.95 -5.02 -10.57
CA PHE A 98 3.64 -6.31 -10.58
C PHE A 98 2.67 -7.41 -10.20
N LEU A 99 2.48 -8.40 -11.06
CA LEU A 99 1.65 -9.58 -10.78
C LEU A 99 2.44 -10.56 -9.92
N PHE A 100 1.99 -10.84 -8.69
CA PHE A 100 2.73 -11.66 -7.72
C PHE A 100 2.98 -13.11 -8.14
N THR A 101 2.14 -13.68 -9.03
CA THR A 101 2.28 -15.05 -9.49
C THR A 101 3.40 -15.24 -10.50
N THR A 102 3.75 -14.20 -11.26
CA THR A 102 4.73 -14.29 -12.37
C THR A 102 5.84 -13.27 -12.26
N ASP A 103 5.73 -12.32 -11.32
CA ASP A 103 6.60 -11.15 -11.17
C ASP A 103 6.61 -10.24 -12.43
N ALA A 104 5.64 -10.45 -13.33
CA ALA A 104 5.53 -9.65 -14.56
C ALA A 104 5.10 -8.21 -14.22
N ARG A 105 5.82 -7.23 -14.82
CA ARG A 105 5.47 -5.82 -14.71
C ARG A 105 4.57 -5.38 -15.87
N SER A 106 3.57 -4.59 -15.55
CA SER A 106 2.84 -3.72 -16.48
C SER A 106 2.86 -2.29 -15.95
N THR A 107 2.61 -1.33 -16.82
CA THR A 107 2.45 0.08 -16.45
C THR A 107 1.01 0.47 -16.71
N LEU A 108 0.33 1.07 -15.73
CA LEU A 108 -1.06 1.45 -15.88
C LEU A 108 -1.22 2.53 -16.96
N ALA A 109 -2.26 2.41 -17.78
CA ALA A 109 -2.59 3.40 -18.79
C ALA A 109 -2.90 4.78 -18.16
N THR A 110 -3.47 4.78 -16.95
CA THR A 110 -3.77 5.98 -16.19
C THR A 110 -2.89 6.03 -14.94
N GLY A 111 -1.98 6.97 -14.87
CA GLY A 111 -1.13 7.22 -13.71
C GLY A 111 -1.80 8.09 -12.64
N LEU A 112 -0.99 8.67 -11.75
CA LEU A 112 -1.45 9.66 -10.76
C LEU A 112 -2.06 10.88 -11.44
N SER A 113 -2.95 11.60 -10.76
CA SER A 113 -3.56 12.86 -11.25
C SER A 113 -2.53 13.97 -11.48
N SER A 114 -1.39 13.90 -10.83
CA SER A 114 -0.23 14.76 -11.05
C SER A 114 1.06 14.01 -10.77
N ALA A 115 2.12 14.34 -11.47
CA ALA A 115 3.46 13.81 -11.25
C ALA A 115 3.96 14.26 -9.86
N ARG A 116 4.22 13.29 -8.96
CA ARG A 116 4.60 13.56 -7.58
C ARG A 116 5.37 12.44 -6.92
N ARG A 117 6.08 12.76 -5.87
CA ARG A 117 6.87 11.85 -5.04
C ARG A 117 6.52 11.98 -3.57
N ARG A 118 7.02 11.06 -2.73
CA ARG A 118 6.92 11.13 -1.26
C ARG A 118 5.47 11.20 -0.76
N SER A 119 4.59 10.48 -1.45
CA SER A 119 3.20 10.28 -1.07
C SER A 119 3.10 9.09 -0.13
N ALA A 120 2.06 9.07 0.72
CA ALA A 120 1.68 7.89 1.48
C ALA A 120 0.88 6.92 0.60
N GLY A 121 1.18 5.61 0.68
CA GLY A 121 0.42 4.55 0.03
C GLY A 121 -0.31 3.71 1.06
N PHE A 122 -1.56 3.32 0.79
CA PHE A 122 -2.33 2.37 1.58
C PHE A 122 -3.40 1.71 0.70
N ALA A 123 -4.01 0.65 1.17
CA ALA A 123 -4.99 -0.09 0.40
C ALA A 123 -6.12 -0.67 1.24
N SER A 124 -7.30 -0.81 0.62
CA SER A 124 -8.38 -1.70 1.04
C SER A 124 -8.29 -3.03 0.28
N ALA A 125 -9.27 -3.92 0.46
CA ALA A 125 -9.38 -5.14 -0.34
C ALA A 125 -9.61 -4.85 -1.84
N GLU A 126 -10.24 -3.73 -2.18
CA GLU A 126 -10.70 -3.40 -3.53
C GLU A 126 -9.94 -2.26 -4.19
N ASN A 127 -9.30 -1.39 -3.40
CA ASN A 127 -8.72 -0.15 -3.90
C ASN A 127 -7.35 0.15 -3.30
N GLY A 128 -6.45 0.70 -4.11
CA GLY A 128 -5.22 1.33 -3.66
C GLY A 128 -5.37 2.85 -3.58
N TYR A 129 -4.66 3.48 -2.65
CA TYR A 129 -4.71 4.92 -2.43
C TYR A 129 -3.31 5.51 -2.39
N VAL A 130 -3.17 6.70 -2.97
CA VAL A 130 -1.93 7.49 -2.95
C VAL A 130 -2.26 8.88 -2.47
N ALA A 131 -1.83 9.21 -1.25
CA ALA A 131 -2.24 10.40 -0.53
C ALA A 131 -1.09 11.41 -0.35
N GLY A 132 -1.37 12.68 -0.65
CA GLY A 132 -0.42 13.77 -0.52
C GLY A 132 0.76 13.69 -1.48
N GLY A 133 1.91 14.15 -1.03
CA GLY A 133 3.16 14.12 -1.79
C GLY A 133 3.66 15.50 -2.20
N PHE A 134 4.62 15.53 -3.14
CA PHE A 134 5.34 16.73 -3.58
C PHE A 134 5.41 16.82 -5.10
N THR A 135 4.86 17.89 -5.66
CA THR A 135 4.84 18.21 -7.11
C THR A 135 5.81 19.32 -7.51
N GLY A 136 6.45 19.97 -6.56
CA GLY A 136 7.14 21.25 -6.53
C GLY A 136 6.71 22.00 -5.27
N SER A 137 5.49 21.68 -4.81
CA SER A 137 4.94 22.03 -3.49
C SER A 137 4.27 20.80 -2.89
N ALA A 138 4.01 20.81 -1.58
CA ALA A 138 3.22 19.76 -0.95
C ALA A 138 1.77 19.82 -1.45
N VAL A 139 1.13 18.66 -1.62
CA VAL A 139 -0.26 18.56 -2.06
C VAL A 139 -1.12 17.75 -1.08
N ALA A 140 -2.44 18.00 -1.09
CA ALA A 140 -3.41 17.25 -0.27
C ALA A 140 -4.17 16.18 -1.07
N THR A 141 -3.95 16.11 -2.38
CA THR A 141 -4.64 15.20 -3.31
C THR A 141 -4.53 13.75 -2.88
N VAL A 142 -5.63 13.01 -2.99
CA VAL A 142 -5.66 11.56 -2.81
C VAL A 142 -6.20 10.92 -4.08
N ASP A 143 -5.37 10.13 -4.75
CA ASP A 143 -5.79 9.29 -5.88
C ASP A 143 -6.14 7.89 -5.39
N LYS A 144 -7.22 7.34 -5.95
CA LYS A 144 -7.77 6.01 -5.68
C LYS A 144 -7.74 5.19 -6.96
N PHE A 145 -7.23 3.96 -6.88
CA PHE A 145 -7.15 2.99 -7.97
C PHE A 145 -8.03 1.80 -7.67
N LEU A 146 -8.99 1.49 -8.52
CA LEU A 146 -9.83 0.31 -8.41
C LEU A 146 -9.06 -0.91 -8.93
N PHE A 147 -8.80 -1.92 -8.10
CA PHE A 147 -7.95 -3.07 -8.46
C PHE A 147 -8.49 -3.94 -9.59
N THR A 148 -9.81 -3.98 -9.80
CA THR A 148 -10.43 -4.80 -10.84
C THR A 148 -10.24 -4.25 -12.26
N THR A 149 -10.06 -2.93 -12.39
CA THR A 149 -9.99 -2.24 -13.70
C THR A 149 -8.75 -1.37 -13.85
N ASP A 150 -7.98 -1.19 -12.78
CA ASP A 150 -6.88 -0.22 -12.67
C ASP A 150 -7.32 1.24 -12.94
N ALA A 151 -8.63 1.50 -12.92
CA ALA A 151 -9.17 2.85 -13.13
C ALA A 151 -8.81 3.76 -11.96
N ARG A 152 -8.32 4.97 -12.28
CA ARG A 152 -8.04 6.00 -11.28
C ARG A 152 -9.22 6.97 -11.14
N SER A 153 -9.52 7.32 -9.90
CA SER A 153 -10.31 8.48 -9.52
C SER A 153 -9.51 9.34 -8.53
N THR A 154 -9.88 10.58 -8.36
CA THR A 154 -9.31 11.47 -7.34
C THR A 154 -10.42 11.78 -6.34
N LEU A 155 -10.14 11.60 -5.06
CA LEU A 155 -11.13 11.84 -4.02
C LEU A 155 -11.50 13.34 -3.96
N ALA A 156 -12.79 13.63 -3.78
CA ALA A 156 -13.27 15.00 -3.59
C ALA A 156 -12.67 15.64 -2.33
N THR A 157 -12.41 14.84 -1.30
CA THR A 157 -11.80 15.28 -0.05
C THR A 157 -10.40 14.69 0.08
N GLY A 158 -9.37 15.52 0.00
CA GLY A 158 -7.97 15.14 0.19
C GLY A 158 -7.55 15.11 1.66
N LEU A 159 -6.24 15.17 1.92
CA LEU A 159 -5.70 15.33 3.26
C LEU A 159 -6.17 16.63 3.91
N SER A 160 -6.19 16.69 5.24
CA SER A 160 -6.55 17.90 6.02
C SER A 160 -5.61 19.08 5.78
N SER A 161 -4.38 18.81 5.39
CA SER A 161 -3.40 19.78 4.93
C SER A 161 -2.52 19.18 3.84
N ALA A 162 -2.06 20.01 2.91
CA ALA A 162 -1.08 19.61 1.90
C ALA A 162 0.23 19.21 2.57
N ARG A 163 0.67 17.96 2.37
CA ARG A 163 1.88 17.43 3.00
C ARG A 163 2.51 16.29 2.23
N ARG A 164 3.79 16.08 2.45
CA ARG A 164 4.62 15.01 1.91
C ARG A 164 5.28 14.22 3.04
N ASP A 165 5.92 13.11 2.70
CA ASP A 165 6.69 12.30 3.66
C ASP A 165 5.82 11.77 4.82
N SER A 166 4.52 11.56 4.60
CA SER A 166 3.59 10.92 5.54
C SER A 166 3.73 9.40 5.45
N ALA A 167 3.55 8.73 6.58
CA ALA A 167 3.38 7.29 6.64
C ALA A 167 1.96 6.90 6.21
N GLY A 168 1.79 5.77 5.50
CA GLY A 168 0.49 5.27 5.04
C GLY A 168 0.25 3.84 5.49
N PHE A 169 -0.81 3.58 6.26
CA PHE A 169 -1.19 2.25 6.70
C PHE A 169 -2.71 2.07 6.65
N ALA A 170 -3.18 0.86 6.81
CA ALA A 170 -4.60 0.55 6.72
C ALA A 170 -5.04 -0.51 7.73
N SER A 171 -6.32 -0.47 8.09
CA SER A 171 -7.07 -1.59 8.65
C SER A 171 -7.99 -2.18 7.56
N SER A 172 -8.83 -3.15 7.90
CA SER A 172 -9.85 -3.68 7.00
C SER A 172 -10.87 -2.62 6.52
N GLU A 173 -11.11 -1.59 7.32
CA GLU A 173 -12.17 -0.61 7.10
C GLU A 173 -11.66 0.79 6.74
N ASN A 174 -10.44 1.12 7.14
CA ASN A 174 -9.92 2.48 7.06
C ASN A 174 -8.47 2.53 6.55
N GLY A 175 -8.18 3.54 5.74
CA GLY A 175 -6.81 3.94 5.41
C GLY A 175 -6.38 5.14 6.24
N TYR A 176 -5.08 5.28 6.46
CA TYR A 176 -4.52 6.34 7.30
C TYR A 176 -3.32 6.99 6.61
N ALA A 177 -3.22 8.31 6.76
CA ALA A 177 -2.02 9.09 6.42
C ALA A 177 -1.57 9.85 7.67
N ALA A 178 -0.40 9.50 8.18
CA ALA A 178 0.08 9.94 9.49
C ALA A 178 1.36 10.78 9.40
N GLY A 179 1.40 11.89 10.12
CA GLY A 179 2.54 12.79 10.17
C GLY A 179 2.84 13.46 8.84
N GLY A 180 4.10 13.75 8.59
CA GLY A 180 4.60 14.33 7.36
C GLY A 180 5.13 15.75 7.52
N TYR A 181 5.30 16.46 6.40
CA TYR A 181 5.82 17.82 6.31
C TYR A 181 4.87 18.71 5.51
N ALA A 182 4.34 19.74 6.17
CA ALA A 182 3.39 20.74 5.64
C ALA A 182 3.92 22.19 5.81
N GLY A 183 5.24 22.40 5.56
CA GLY A 183 5.93 23.63 5.94
C GLY A 183 6.66 23.50 7.29
N SER A 184 6.10 22.68 8.17
CA SER A 184 6.72 22.17 9.40
C SER A 184 6.36 20.69 9.56
N TYR A 185 7.00 19.99 10.50
CA TYR A 185 6.59 18.63 10.84
C TYR A 185 5.21 18.65 11.49
N VAL A 186 4.38 17.64 11.19
CA VAL A 186 3.04 17.53 11.75
C VAL A 186 2.84 16.18 12.45
N ALA A 187 1.97 16.18 13.46
CA ALA A 187 1.55 14.97 14.16
C ALA A 187 0.16 14.49 13.70
N THR A 188 -0.47 15.21 12.78
CA THR A 188 -1.82 14.96 12.27
C THR A 188 -1.93 13.56 11.66
N VAL A 189 -3.03 12.88 11.96
CA VAL A 189 -3.41 11.60 11.33
C VAL A 189 -4.77 11.78 10.67
N ASP A 190 -4.81 11.70 9.34
CA ASP A 190 -6.05 11.63 8.58
C ASP A 190 -6.47 10.18 8.37
N LYS A 191 -7.75 9.91 8.58
CA LYS A 191 -8.39 8.61 8.40
C LYS A 191 -9.40 8.71 7.26
N PHE A 192 -9.37 7.74 6.34
CA PHE A 192 -10.31 7.58 5.23
C PHE A 192 -11.14 6.32 5.43
N LEU A 193 -12.46 6.44 5.50
CA LEU A 193 -13.36 5.31 5.58
C LEU A 193 -13.53 4.70 4.18
N PHE A 194 -13.16 3.45 3.97
CA PHE A 194 -13.12 2.83 2.64
C PHE A 194 -14.48 2.69 1.95
N THR A 195 -15.57 2.59 2.72
CA THR A 195 -16.92 2.45 2.16
C THR A 195 -17.47 3.73 1.52
N THR A 196 -16.99 4.89 1.96
CA THR A 196 -17.51 6.20 1.52
C THR A 196 -16.45 7.16 1.03
N ASP A 197 -15.17 6.79 1.18
CA ASP A 197 -14.01 7.67 0.98
C ASP A 197 -14.02 8.95 1.85
N ALA A 198 -14.89 8.98 2.87
CA ALA A 198 -14.98 10.12 3.78
C ALA A 198 -13.71 10.23 4.62
N ARG A 199 -13.16 11.47 4.67
CA ARG A 199 -12.01 11.78 5.53
C ARG A 199 -12.46 12.33 6.88
N SER A 200 -11.82 11.86 7.92
CA SER A 200 -11.80 12.50 9.25
C SER A 200 -10.35 12.66 9.72
N THR A 201 -10.13 13.59 10.64
CA THR A 201 -8.83 13.74 11.29
C THR A 201 -8.95 13.24 12.72
N LEU A 202 -8.03 12.37 13.14
CA LEU A 202 -8.07 11.80 14.49
C LEU A 202 -7.81 12.91 15.52
N ALA A 203 -8.57 12.89 16.62
CA ALA A 203 -8.37 13.80 17.75
C ALA A 203 -6.98 13.60 18.39
N THR A 204 -6.49 12.35 18.40
CA THR A 204 -5.15 12.01 18.86
C THR A 204 -4.24 11.76 17.67
N GLY A 205 -3.26 12.61 17.46
CA GLY A 205 -2.23 12.44 16.43
C GLY A 205 -1.07 11.58 16.91
N LEU A 206 0.07 11.67 16.19
CA LEU A 206 1.31 11.07 16.64
C LEU A 206 1.79 11.75 17.95
N SER A 207 2.52 11.00 18.77
CA SER A 207 3.09 11.51 20.04
C SER A 207 4.04 12.71 19.84
N SER A 208 4.61 12.85 18.65
CA SER A 208 5.41 14.01 18.24
C SER A 208 5.28 14.25 16.74
N ALA A 209 5.37 15.50 16.31
CA ALA A 209 5.38 15.87 14.90
C ALA A 209 6.65 15.32 14.22
N ARG A 210 6.46 14.53 13.15
CA ARG A 210 7.57 13.88 12.42
C ARG A 210 7.20 13.51 10.99
N ARG A 211 8.21 13.25 10.16
CA ARG A 211 8.09 12.76 8.79
C ARG A 211 8.99 11.55 8.56
N LEU A 212 8.81 10.88 7.40
CA LEU A 212 9.64 9.74 7.01
C LEU A 212 9.64 8.62 8.06
N ALA A 213 8.51 8.42 8.73
CA ALA A 213 8.32 7.31 9.64
C ALA A 213 8.06 6.03 8.85
N ALA A 214 8.56 4.90 9.36
CA ALA A 214 8.16 3.59 8.87
C ALA A 214 6.70 3.31 9.28
N GLU A 215 5.99 2.58 8.43
CA GLU A 215 4.62 2.15 8.64
C GLU A 215 4.50 0.63 8.54
N PHE A 216 3.62 0.07 9.34
CA PHE A 216 3.19 -1.32 9.27
C PHE A 216 1.83 -1.46 9.93
N ALA A 217 1.06 -2.46 9.52
CA ALA A 217 -0.19 -2.86 10.14
C ALA A 217 -0.12 -4.35 10.51
N GLY A 218 -0.70 -4.70 11.66
CA GLY A 218 -0.79 -6.06 12.16
C GLY A 218 -2.17 -6.66 11.96
#